data_da96e488fa1af0113803dfbee3da132a
#
_entry.id   da96e488fa1af0113803dfbee3da132a
#
_cell.length_a   1.000
_cell.length_b   1.000
_cell.length_c   1.000
_cell.angle_alpha   90.00
_cell.angle_beta   90.00
_cell.angle_gamma   90.00
#
_symmetry.space_group_name_H-M   'P 1'
#
loop_
_entity.id
_entity.type
_entity.pdbx_description
1 polymer ?
#
loop_
_entity_poly.entity_id
_entity_poly.type
_entity_poly.pdbx_seq_one_letter_code
_entity_poly.pdbx_strand_id
1 'polypeptide(L)'
;QLSSILIGLGTLSAVLMLVFKDPILGFVGGIQLTVNDMLRIGDWIVMEKSKADGVVLEIGLTTVKVQNWDKTITTIPTYSLISDSFTNWRGMENSGGRRIARSFVIDIDTIKFCTPEMLERFKKFQLVSQYINDKEKEIEEYNKSNNIDDSNLVNGRRQTNIGIFRAYLNAYLANCPYINKDMTFMVRQLP
;
A
#
# COMPACT_ATOMS: atom_id res chain seq x y z
N GLN A 1 51.88 -38.79 -9.75
CA GLN A 1 50.98 -38.86 -10.94
C GLN A 1 49.50 -38.80 -10.53
N LEU A 2 49.06 -39.57 -9.51
CA LEU A 2 47.64 -39.55 -9.07
C LEU A 2 47.22 -38.18 -8.53
N SER A 3 48.06 -37.49 -7.75
CA SER A 3 47.79 -36.17 -7.21
C SER A 3 47.66 -35.11 -8.31
N SER A 4 48.49 -35.17 -9.35
CA SER A 4 48.40 -34.22 -10.48
C SER A 4 47.11 -34.41 -11.29
N ILE A 5 46.65 -35.66 -11.45
CA ILE A 5 45.37 -35.96 -12.11
C ILE A 5 44.19 -35.44 -11.27
N LEU A 6 44.21 -35.62 -9.95
CA LEU A 6 43.16 -35.15 -9.06
C LEU A 6 43.08 -33.61 -9.04
N ILE A 7 44.25 -32.93 -9.02
CA ILE A 7 44.31 -31.47 -9.11
C ILE A 7 43.75 -30.99 -10.46
N GLY A 8 44.16 -31.63 -11.57
CA GLY A 8 43.66 -31.28 -12.89
C GLY A 8 42.14 -31.47 -13.02
N LEU A 9 41.60 -32.57 -12.50
CA LEU A 9 40.15 -32.83 -12.49
C LEU A 9 39.39 -31.84 -11.63
N GLY A 10 39.93 -31.52 -10.45
CA GLY A 10 39.33 -30.50 -9.56
C GLY A 10 39.29 -29.11 -10.20
N THR A 11 40.39 -28.73 -10.88
CA THR A 11 40.43 -27.41 -11.58
C THR A 11 39.41 -27.38 -12.73
N LEU A 12 39.34 -28.44 -13.54
CA LEU A 12 38.37 -28.51 -14.62
C LEU A 12 36.92 -28.45 -14.10
N SER A 13 36.63 -29.16 -13.00
CA SER A 13 35.30 -29.14 -12.38
C SER A 13 34.93 -27.73 -11.87
N ALA A 14 35.88 -27.03 -11.26
CA ALA A 14 35.66 -25.67 -10.80
C ALA A 14 35.36 -24.71 -11.97
N VAL A 15 36.07 -24.82 -13.08
CA VAL A 15 35.83 -24.00 -14.28
C VAL A 15 34.47 -24.31 -14.88
N LEU A 16 34.11 -25.59 -15.01
CA LEU A 16 32.78 -25.98 -15.50
C LEU A 16 31.66 -25.46 -14.61
N MET A 17 31.80 -25.56 -13.29
CA MET A 17 30.82 -25.05 -12.33
C MET A 17 30.65 -23.51 -12.47
N LEU A 18 31.73 -22.78 -12.71
CA LEU A 18 31.68 -21.35 -12.91
C LEU A 18 30.93 -20.96 -14.20
N VAL A 19 31.21 -21.70 -15.31
CA VAL A 19 30.58 -21.46 -16.61
C VAL A 19 29.07 -21.75 -16.58
N PHE A 20 28.66 -22.82 -15.88
CA PHE A 20 27.26 -23.24 -15.82
C PHE A 20 26.48 -22.65 -14.65
N LYS A 21 27.10 -21.84 -13.78
CA LYS A 21 26.47 -21.27 -12.60
C LYS A 21 25.19 -20.48 -12.95
N ASP A 22 25.28 -19.53 -13.86
CA ASP A 22 24.14 -18.64 -14.18
C ASP A 22 23.01 -19.37 -14.91
N PRO A 23 23.28 -20.26 -15.91
CA PRO A 23 22.24 -21.09 -16.49
C PRO A 23 21.51 -21.98 -15.48
N ILE A 24 22.25 -22.62 -14.54
CA ILE A 24 21.64 -23.44 -13.51
C ILE A 24 20.79 -22.64 -12.57
N LEU A 25 21.29 -21.48 -12.08
CA LEU A 25 20.52 -20.58 -11.22
C LEU A 25 19.27 -20.05 -11.93
N GLY A 26 19.38 -19.71 -13.21
CA GLY A 26 18.24 -19.30 -14.02
C GLY A 26 17.17 -20.39 -14.14
N PHE A 27 17.59 -21.62 -14.45
CA PHE A 27 16.68 -22.75 -14.56
C PHE A 27 15.99 -23.08 -13.24
N VAL A 28 16.73 -23.15 -12.13
CA VAL A 28 16.16 -23.34 -10.78
C VAL A 28 15.21 -22.22 -10.42
N GLY A 29 15.57 -20.97 -10.72
CA GLY A 29 14.71 -19.80 -10.53
C GLY A 29 13.40 -19.93 -11.31
N GLY A 30 13.43 -20.34 -12.57
CA GLY A 30 12.23 -20.58 -13.39
C GLY A 30 11.29 -21.61 -12.78
N ILE A 31 11.84 -22.73 -12.29
CA ILE A 31 11.05 -23.74 -11.58
C ILE A 31 10.42 -23.16 -10.31
N GLN A 32 11.18 -22.44 -9.49
CA GLN A 32 10.68 -21.83 -8.24
C GLN A 32 9.57 -20.84 -8.49
N LEU A 33 9.69 -19.98 -9.50
CA LEU A 33 8.64 -19.02 -9.88
C LEU A 33 7.32 -19.71 -10.21
N THR A 34 7.40 -20.84 -10.93
CA THR A 34 6.23 -21.60 -11.38
C THR A 34 5.61 -22.42 -10.26
N VAL A 35 6.44 -23.20 -9.53
CA VAL A 35 5.96 -24.11 -8.47
C VAL A 35 5.35 -23.34 -7.30
N ASN A 36 5.93 -22.19 -6.93
CA ASN A 36 5.42 -21.33 -5.86
C ASN A 36 4.34 -20.34 -6.32
N ASP A 37 3.91 -20.41 -7.58
CA ASP A 37 2.90 -19.51 -8.16
C ASP A 37 3.22 -18.02 -7.94
N MET A 38 4.50 -17.67 -7.95
CA MET A 38 4.94 -16.31 -7.71
C MET A 38 4.62 -15.38 -8.88
N LEU A 39 4.57 -15.94 -10.11
CA LEU A 39 4.38 -15.19 -11.34
C LEU A 39 3.60 -16.00 -12.36
N ARG A 40 2.66 -15.35 -13.06
CA ARG A 40 1.91 -15.89 -14.19
C ARG A 40 2.00 -14.99 -15.41
N ILE A 41 1.82 -15.57 -16.60
CA ILE A 41 1.64 -14.79 -17.81
C ILE A 41 0.37 -13.95 -17.66
N GLY A 42 0.47 -12.66 -17.99
CA GLY A 42 -0.59 -11.67 -17.80
C GLY A 42 -0.51 -10.89 -16.50
N ASP A 43 0.29 -11.30 -15.51
CA ASP A 43 0.48 -10.52 -14.28
C ASP A 43 1.11 -9.16 -14.58
N TRP A 44 0.60 -8.13 -13.95
CA TRP A 44 1.28 -6.84 -13.87
C TRP A 44 2.29 -6.86 -12.74
N ILE A 45 3.56 -6.65 -13.09
CA ILE A 45 4.66 -6.60 -12.12
C ILE A 45 5.46 -5.30 -12.22
N VAL A 46 6.03 -4.91 -11.09
CA VAL A 46 6.99 -3.80 -10.99
C VAL A 46 8.28 -4.31 -10.34
N MET A 47 9.39 -4.15 -11.05
CA MET A 47 10.74 -4.46 -10.56
C MET A 47 11.66 -3.28 -10.91
N GLU A 48 11.85 -2.38 -9.96
CA GLU A 48 12.59 -1.12 -10.17
C GLU A 48 14.03 -1.36 -10.61
N LYS A 49 14.71 -2.35 -10.02
CA LYS A 49 16.10 -2.70 -10.33
C LYS A 49 16.31 -3.05 -11.81
N SER A 50 15.33 -3.69 -12.42
CA SER A 50 15.34 -4.08 -13.83
C SER A 50 14.62 -3.06 -14.72
N LYS A 51 14.12 -1.95 -14.17
CA LYS A 51 13.29 -0.96 -14.86
C LYS A 51 12.11 -1.60 -15.59
N ALA A 52 11.51 -2.61 -14.97
CA ALA A 52 10.33 -3.28 -15.46
C ALA A 52 9.10 -2.78 -14.71
N ASP A 53 8.12 -2.28 -15.46
CA ASP A 53 6.78 -1.91 -14.98
C ASP A 53 5.79 -2.21 -16.09
N GLY A 54 5.14 -3.36 -16.01
CA GLY A 54 4.25 -3.80 -17.07
C GLY A 54 3.78 -5.24 -16.92
N VAL A 55 3.30 -5.80 -18.03
CA VAL A 55 2.64 -7.10 -18.07
C VAL A 55 3.62 -8.20 -18.51
N VAL A 56 3.58 -9.31 -17.80
CA VAL A 56 4.37 -10.52 -18.14
C VAL A 56 3.83 -11.13 -19.43
N LEU A 57 4.66 -11.17 -20.47
CA LEU A 57 4.32 -11.77 -21.76
C LEU A 57 4.66 -13.25 -21.81
N GLU A 58 5.82 -13.61 -21.26
CA GLU A 58 6.39 -14.94 -21.41
C GLU A 58 7.24 -15.29 -20.18
N ILE A 59 7.13 -16.51 -19.74
CA ILE A 59 7.98 -17.09 -18.70
C ILE A 59 8.75 -18.26 -19.36
N GLY A 60 10.03 -18.00 -19.66
CA GLY A 60 10.95 -19.00 -20.18
C GLY A 60 11.69 -19.73 -19.07
N LEU A 61 12.55 -20.67 -19.46
CA LEU A 61 13.33 -21.46 -18.50
C LEU A 61 14.31 -20.64 -17.66
N THR A 62 14.90 -19.60 -18.26
CA THR A 62 15.95 -18.79 -17.62
C THR A 62 15.63 -17.29 -17.63
N THR A 63 14.60 -16.88 -18.32
CA THR A 63 14.23 -15.46 -18.47
C THR A 63 12.72 -15.27 -18.48
N VAL A 64 12.28 -14.10 -18.01
CA VAL A 64 10.90 -13.62 -18.10
C VAL A 64 10.89 -12.35 -18.95
N LYS A 65 9.93 -12.24 -19.88
CA LYS A 65 9.71 -11.04 -20.69
C LYS A 65 8.54 -10.25 -20.16
N VAL A 66 8.78 -8.97 -19.85
CA VAL A 66 7.78 -8.03 -19.37
C VAL A 66 7.60 -6.91 -20.40
N GLN A 67 6.38 -6.68 -20.85
CA GLN A 67 6.04 -5.54 -21.70
C GLN A 67 5.70 -4.36 -20.81
N ASN A 68 6.55 -3.35 -20.82
CA ASN A 68 6.31 -2.08 -20.15
C ASN A 68 5.15 -1.30 -20.78
N TRP A 69 4.66 -0.30 -20.09
CA TRP A 69 3.54 0.53 -20.56
C TRP A 69 3.87 1.35 -21.83
N ASP A 70 5.14 1.67 -22.04
CA ASP A 70 5.66 2.31 -23.27
C ASP A 70 5.86 1.33 -24.43
N LYS A 71 5.42 0.05 -24.27
CA LYS A 71 5.56 -1.03 -25.25
C LYS A 71 6.97 -1.57 -25.44
N THR A 72 7.95 -1.11 -24.69
CA THR A 72 9.27 -1.76 -24.65
C THR A 72 9.17 -3.12 -23.92
N ILE A 73 10.09 -4.02 -24.24
CA ILE A 73 10.18 -5.33 -23.60
C ILE A 73 11.43 -5.39 -22.74
N THR A 74 11.25 -5.58 -21.44
CA THR A 74 12.35 -5.87 -20.51
C THR A 74 12.45 -7.37 -20.33
N THR A 75 13.65 -7.92 -20.57
CA THR A 75 13.95 -9.35 -20.30
C THR A 75 14.68 -9.46 -18.98
N ILE A 76 14.11 -10.19 -18.04
CA ILE A 76 14.61 -10.36 -16.67
C ILE A 76 15.06 -11.79 -16.48
N PRO A 77 16.30 -12.05 -16.02
CA PRO A 77 16.70 -13.40 -15.61
C PRO A 77 15.80 -13.93 -14.48
N THR A 78 15.35 -15.18 -14.59
CA THR A 78 14.45 -15.78 -13.58
C THR A 78 15.06 -15.77 -12.18
N TYR A 79 16.37 -15.95 -12.08
CA TYR A 79 17.09 -15.85 -10.81
C TYR A 79 16.96 -14.48 -10.15
N SER A 80 16.96 -13.40 -10.93
CA SER A 80 16.80 -12.05 -10.39
C SER A 80 15.43 -11.84 -9.74
N LEU A 81 14.37 -12.47 -10.26
CA LEU A 81 13.03 -12.43 -9.66
C LEU A 81 12.92 -13.23 -8.36
N ILE A 82 13.84 -14.17 -8.12
CA ILE A 82 13.91 -14.94 -6.87
C ILE A 82 14.82 -14.25 -5.84
N SER A 83 15.93 -13.65 -6.29
CA SER A 83 16.93 -13.05 -5.41
C SER A 83 16.58 -11.63 -4.98
N ASP A 84 15.83 -10.90 -5.80
CA ASP A 84 15.41 -9.53 -5.55
C ASP A 84 13.89 -9.46 -5.30
N SER A 85 13.44 -8.37 -4.69
CA SER A 85 12.01 -8.12 -4.50
C SER A 85 11.38 -7.53 -5.76
N PHE A 86 10.17 -7.98 -6.07
CA PHE A 86 9.30 -7.36 -7.06
C PHE A 86 7.88 -7.25 -6.52
N THR A 87 7.11 -6.32 -7.03
CA THR A 87 5.69 -6.18 -6.69
C THR A 87 4.85 -6.85 -7.77
N ASN A 88 3.97 -7.78 -7.38
CA ASN A 88 2.96 -8.37 -8.25
C ASN A 88 1.58 -7.79 -7.92
N TRP A 89 0.96 -7.13 -8.91
CA TRP A 89 -0.33 -6.47 -8.75
C TRP A 89 -1.54 -7.39 -8.91
N ARG A 90 -1.36 -8.67 -9.21
CA ARG A 90 -2.44 -9.67 -9.31
C ARG A 90 -3.35 -9.68 -8.08
N GLY A 91 -2.76 -9.54 -6.87
CA GLY A 91 -3.54 -9.48 -5.64
C GLY A 91 -4.51 -8.29 -5.60
N MET A 92 -4.09 -7.13 -6.12
CA MET A 92 -4.96 -5.95 -6.24
C MET A 92 -6.08 -6.19 -7.27
N GLU A 93 -5.75 -6.72 -8.44
CA GLU A 93 -6.75 -7.02 -9.48
C GLU A 93 -7.81 -8.00 -9.00
N ASN A 94 -7.37 -9.07 -8.33
CA ASN A 94 -8.26 -10.08 -7.76
C ASN A 94 -9.12 -9.56 -6.59
N SER A 95 -8.69 -8.50 -5.90
CA SER A 95 -9.41 -7.96 -4.75
C SER A 95 -10.66 -7.15 -5.10
N GLY A 96 -10.86 -6.84 -6.39
CA GLY A 96 -12.00 -6.03 -6.85
C GLY A 96 -11.93 -4.55 -6.46
N GLY A 97 -10.76 -4.06 -6.06
CA GLY A 97 -10.59 -2.65 -5.71
C GLY A 97 -9.14 -2.20 -5.74
N ARG A 98 -8.94 -0.92 -6.02
CA ARG A 98 -7.61 -0.28 -6.01
C ARG A 98 -7.48 0.64 -4.81
N ARG A 99 -6.37 0.55 -4.08
CA ARG A 99 -6.06 1.50 -3.01
C ARG A 99 -5.78 2.89 -3.60
N ILE A 100 -6.52 3.88 -3.10
CA ILE A 100 -6.28 5.31 -3.35
C ILE A 100 -5.83 5.93 -2.03
N ALA A 101 -4.66 6.53 -2.00
CA ALA A 101 -4.16 7.30 -0.88
C ALA A 101 -4.03 8.77 -1.31
N ARG A 102 -4.68 9.67 -0.56
CA ARG A 102 -4.60 11.12 -0.75
C ARG A 102 -4.43 11.79 0.60
N SER A 103 -3.71 12.89 0.62
CA SER A 103 -3.53 13.72 1.80
C SER A 103 -3.94 15.15 1.51
N PHE A 104 -4.47 15.81 2.54
CA PHE A 104 -4.74 17.24 2.54
C PHE A 104 -3.81 17.89 3.56
N VAL A 105 -3.11 18.93 3.16
CA VAL A 105 -2.33 19.76 4.08
C VAL A 105 -3.29 20.77 4.72
N ILE A 106 -3.29 20.82 6.04
CA ILE A 106 -4.13 21.73 6.82
C ILE A 106 -3.18 22.62 7.60
N ASP A 107 -3.40 23.94 7.46
CA ASP A 107 -2.68 24.92 8.23
C ASP A 107 -3.11 24.82 9.70
N ILE A 108 -2.14 24.64 10.59
CA ILE A 108 -2.36 24.45 12.03
C ILE A 108 -3.07 25.65 12.65
N ASP A 109 -2.82 26.86 12.17
CA ASP A 109 -3.42 28.09 12.67
C ASP A 109 -4.92 28.19 12.35
N THR A 110 -5.42 27.37 11.42
CA THR A 110 -6.85 27.28 11.11
C THR A 110 -7.63 26.36 12.04
N ILE A 111 -6.92 25.54 12.84
CA ILE A 111 -7.54 24.59 13.77
C ILE A 111 -8.00 25.36 15.02
N LYS A 112 -9.29 25.23 15.33
CA LYS A 112 -9.89 25.94 16.47
C LYS A 112 -11.07 25.18 17.06
N PHE A 113 -11.41 25.50 18.28
CA PHE A 113 -12.67 25.07 18.89
C PHE A 113 -13.85 25.67 18.12
N CYS A 114 -14.91 24.88 17.96
CA CYS A 114 -16.11 25.35 17.30
C CYS A 114 -16.88 26.31 18.21
N THR A 115 -17.29 27.44 17.67
CA THR A 115 -18.26 28.32 18.33
C THR A 115 -19.67 27.77 18.12
N PRO A 116 -20.67 28.20 18.95
CA PRO A 116 -22.07 27.81 18.75
C PRO A 116 -22.57 28.10 17.33
N GLU A 117 -22.22 29.29 16.78
CA GLU A 117 -22.61 29.67 15.42
C GLU A 117 -21.98 28.75 14.34
N MET A 118 -20.74 28.29 14.58
CA MET A 118 -20.11 27.33 13.68
C MET A 118 -20.82 25.98 13.74
N LEU A 119 -21.17 25.51 14.93
CA LEU A 119 -21.90 24.25 15.10
C LEU A 119 -23.26 24.29 14.41
N GLU A 120 -24.05 25.36 14.60
CA GLU A 120 -25.33 25.55 13.92
C GLU A 120 -25.19 25.59 12.39
N ARG A 121 -24.13 26.21 11.87
CA ARG A 121 -23.81 26.18 10.45
C ARG A 121 -23.48 24.78 9.96
N PHE A 122 -22.66 24.01 10.70
CA PHE A 122 -22.23 22.67 10.32
C PHE A 122 -23.37 21.65 10.46
N LYS A 123 -24.32 21.83 11.38
CA LYS A 123 -25.53 21.00 11.50
C LYS A 123 -26.39 21.02 10.23
N LYS A 124 -26.25 22.04 9.37
CA LYS A 124 -26.92 22.08 8.07
C LYS A 124 -26.35 21.08 7.05
N PHE A 125 -25.18 20.51 7.29
CA PHE A 125 -24.59 19.47 6.45
C PHE A 125 -25.18 18.12 6.83
N GLN A 126 -26.00 17.55 5.98
CA GLN A 126 -26.76 16.32 6.25
C GLN A 126 -25.89 15.15 6.76
N LEU A 127 -24.69 14.98 6.18
CA LEU A 127 -23.79 13.86 6.51
C LEU A 127 -23.22 13.91 7.93
N VAL A 128 -23.19 15.06 8.59
CA VAL A 128 -22.58 15.22 9.91
C VAL A 128 -23.52 15.81 10.95
N SER A 129 -24.75 16.18 10.57
CA SER A 129 -25.73 16.76 11.48
C SER A 129 -25.95 15.87 12.72
N GLN A 130 -26.22 14.59 12.48
CA GLN A 130 -26.44 13.64 13.57
C GLN A 130 -25.19 13.46 14.45
N TYR A 131 -24.00 13.32 13.82
CA TYR A 131 -22.73 13.22 14.54
C TYR A 131 -22.49 14.41 15.47
N ILE A 132 -22.76 15.66 14.99
CA ILE A 132 -22.56 16.86 15.80
C ILE A 132 -23.46 16.85 17.03
N ASN A 133 -24.75 16.52 16.84
CA ASN A 133 -25.72 16.47 17.93
C ASN A 133 -25.38 15.40 18.98
N ASP A 134 -24.96 14.22 18.52
CA ASP A 134 -24.57 13.12 19.43
C ASP A 134 -23.29 13.47 20.18
N LYS A 135 -22.35 14.11 19.50
CA LYS A 135 -21.08 14.53 20.09
C LYS A 135 -21.23 15.69 21.08
N GLU A 136 -22.18 16.59 20.86
CA GLU A 136 -22.53 17.63 21.86
C GLU A 136 -23.02 17.00 23.15
N LYS A 137 -23.94 16.05 23.08
CA LYS A 137 -24.46 15.34 24.27
C LYS A 137 -23.34 14.58 25.00
N GLU A 138 -22.53 13.80 24.27
CA GLU A 138 -21.40 13.07 24.85
C GLU A 138 -20.43 13.98 25.60
N ILE A 139 -20.13 15.15 24.99
CA ILE A 139 -19.21 16.12 25.58
C ILE A 139 -19.81 16.75 26.83
N GLU A 140 -21.10 17.14 26.79
CA GLU A 140 -21.80 17.70 27.93
C GLU A 140 -21.87 16.72 29.11
N GLU A 141 -22.25 15.47 28.84
CA GLU A 141 -22.27 14.40 29.85
C GLU A 141 -20.89 14.17 30.45
N TYR A 142 -19.83 14.11 29.61
CA TYR A 142 -18.48 13.93 30.08
C TYR A 142 -18.00 15.09 30.97
N ASN A 143 -18.19 16.32 30.52
CA ASN A 143 -17.76 17.51 31.26
C ASN A 143 -18.50 17.63 32.59
N LYS A 144 -19.79 17.34 32.61
CA LYS A 144 -20.62 17.33 33.81
C LYS A 144 -20.21 16.24 34.80
N SER A 145 -20.02 15.00 34.35
CA SER A 145 -19.64 13.86 35.20
C SER A 145 -18.25 14.02 35.81
N ASN A 146 -17.36 14.75 35.17
CA ASN A 146 -16.02 15.03 35.69
C ASN A 146 -15.90 16.40 36.39
N ASN A 147 -17.00 17.11 36.64
CA ASN A 147 -17.03 18.42 37.26
C ASN A 147 -16.04 19.42 36.63
N ILE A 148 -15.99 19.45 35.28
CA ILE A 148 -15.07 20.31 34.55
C ILE A 148 -15.53 21.77 34.70
N ASP A 149 -14.59 22.64 35.09
CA ASP A 149 -14.77 24.08 35.02
C ASP A 149 -14.62 24.54 33.57
N ASP A 150 -15.71 24.89 32.93
CA ASP A 150 -15.77 25.28 31.51
C ASP A 150 -15.55 26.80 31.25
N SER A 151 -15.23 27.57 32.32
CA SER A 151 -14.87 28.98 32.21
C SER A 151 -13.68 29.25 31.30
N ASN A 152 -12.80 28.24 31.13
CA ASN A 152 -11.67 28.29 30.23
C ASN A 152 -11.82 27.23 29.12
N LEU A 153 -11.63 27.68 27.86
CA LEU A 153 -11.77 26.82 26.66
C LEU A 153 -10.83 25.60 26.62
N VAL A 154 -9.72 25.62 27.36
CA VAL A 154 -8.76 24.52 27.42
C VAL A 154 -9.26 23.40 28.33
N ASN A 155 -10.15 23.72 29.27
CA ASN A 155 -10.70 22.74 30.20
C ASN A 155 -11.76 21.86 29.52
N GLY A 156 -11.73 20.57 29.83
CA GLY A 156 -12.72 19.60 29.36
C GLY A 156 -12.62 19.26 27.87
N ARG A 157 -13.72 18.66 27.39
CA ARG A 157 -13.84 18.27 25.98
C ARG A 157 -14.65 19.32 25.22
N ARG A 158 -14.26 19.56 23.97
CA ARG A 158 -14.95 20.46 23.04
C ARG A 158 -14.82 19.93 21.62
N GLN A 159 -15.75 20.31 20.75
CA GLN A 159 -15.63 20.01 19.33
C GLN A 159 -14.68 21.00 18.66
N THR A 160 -13.88 20.47 17.73
CA THR A 160 -12.99 21.27 16.88
C THR A 160 -13.45 21.19 15.43
N ASN A 161 -13.15 22.22 14.64
CA ASN A 161 -13.47 22.23 13.21
C ASN A 161 -12.81 21.06 12.46
N ILE A 162 -11.57 20.70 12.82
CA ILE A 162 -10.87 19.56 12.21
C ILE A 162 -11.51 18.21 12.59
N GLY A 163 -12.05 18.10 13.81
CA GLY A 163 -12.78 16.90 14.25
C GLY A 163 -14.06 16.70 13.43
N ILE A 164 -14.83 17.76 13.21
CA ILE A 164 -16.04 17.72 12.39
C ILE A 164 -15.68 17.44 10.92
N PHE A 165 -14.62 18.05 10.39
CA PHE A 165 -14.15 17.80 9.03
C PHE A 165 -13.77 16.32 8.83
N ARG A 166 -13.07 15.71 9.78
CA ARG A 166 -12.74 14.29 9.74
C ARG A 166 -14.00 13.40 9.75
N ALA A 167 -14.98 13.76 10.59
CA ALA A 167 -16.26 13.05 10.64
C ALA A 167 -17.01 13.18 9.30
N TYR A 168 -17.03 14.37 8.71
CA TYR A 168 -17.60 14.59 7.38
C TYR A 168 -16.95 13.73 6.31
N LEU A 169 -15.60 13.67 6.26
CA LEU A 169 -14.88 12.85 5.29
C LEU A 169 -15.19 11.36 5.45
N ASN A 170 -15.26 10.86 6.69
CA ASN A 170 -15.65 9.47 6.94
C ASN A 170 -17.08 9.18 6.44
N ALA A 171 -18.03 10.06 6.77
CA ALA A 171 -19.41 9.92 6.31
C ALA A 171 -19.53 10.03 4.78
N TYR A 172 -18.78 10.93 4.17
CA TYR A 172 -18.74 11.10 2.72
C TYR A 172 -18.22 9.82 2.01
N LEU A 173 -17.10 9.28 2.48
CA LEU A 173 -16.54 8.05 1.92
C LEU A 173 -17.48 6.86 2.11
N ALA A 174 -18.13 6.75 3.28
CA ALA A 174 -19.11 5.70 3.55
C ALA A 174 -20.32 5.76 2.62
N ASN A 175 -20.72 6.95 2.16
CA ASN A 175 -21.85 7.15 1.26
C ASN A 175 -21.44 7.24 -0.22
N CYS A 176 -20.15 7.27 -0.54
CA CYS A 176 -19.68 7.37 -1.91
C CYS A 176 -19.90 6.03 -2.66
N PRO A 177 -20.59 6.01 -3.82
CA PRO A 177 -20.86 4.79 -4.57
C PRO A 177 -19.60 4.19 -5.22
N TYR A 178 -18.54 4.97 -5.38
CA TYR A 178 -17.29 4.52 -6.00
C TYR A 178 -16.30 3.91 -5.01
N ILE A 179 -16.61 3.91 -3.71
CA ILE A 179 -15.78 3.29 -2.67
C ILE A 179 -16.28 1.88 -2.41
N ASN A 180 -15.37 0.91 -2.54
CA ASN A 180 -15.67 -0.47 -2.17
C ASN A 180 -15.78 -0.57 -0.63
N LYS A 181 -17.00 -0.84 -0.14
CA LYS A 181 -17.31 -0.86 1.30
C LYS A 181 -16.86 -2.14 2.00
N ASP A 182 -16.60 -3.21 1.24
CA ASP A 182 -16.07 -4.46 1.77
C ASP A 182 -14.57 -4.37 2.06
N MET A 183 -13.92 -3.29 1.61
CA MET A 183 -12.53 -2.99 1.88
C MET A 183 -12.37 -1.92 2.96
N THR A 184 -11.23 -1.95 3.65
CA THR A 184 -10.90 -0.96 4.68
C THR A 184 -10.67 0.41 4.07
N PHE A 185 -11.48 1.39 4.46
CA PHE A 185 -11.18 2.79 4.22
C PHE A 185 -11.00 3.53 5.56
N MET A 186 -10.16 4.55 5.58
CA MET A 186 -9.92 5.31 6.80
C MET A 186 -9.54 6.76 6.49
N VAL A 187 -9.94 7.64 7.39
CA VAL A 187 -9.47 9.03 7.45
C VAL A 187 -8.68 9.17 8.74
N ARG A 188 -7.39 9.47 8.62
CA ARG A 188 -6.50 9.60 9.77
C ARG A 188 -5.65 10.87 9.67
N GLN A 189 -5.22 11.36 10.80
CA GLN A 189 -4.18 12.37 10.88
C GLN A 189 -2.83 11.71 10.59
N LEU A 190 -2.04 12.37 9.78
CA LEU A 190 -0.64 12.01 9.53
C LEU A 190 0.26 12.88 10.42
N PRO A 191 1.46 12.41 10.76
CA PRO A 191 2.45 13.22 11.50
C PRO A 191 2.87 14.44 10.70
#